data_750c1ebb0317aef3bb98634f1c9cb592
#
_entry.id   750c1ebb0317aef3bb98634f1c9cb592
#
_cell.length_a   1.000
_cell.length_b   1.000
_cell.length_c   1.000
_cell.angle_alpha   90.00
_cell.angle_beta   90.00
_cell.angle_gamma   90.00
#
_symmetry.space_group_name_H-M   'P 1'
#
loop_
_entity.id
_entity.type
_entity.pdbx_description
1 polymer ?
#
loop_
_entity_poly.entity_id
_entity_poly.type
_entity_poly.pdbx_seq_one_letter_code
_entity_poly.pdbx_strand_id
1 'polypeptide(L)'
;MRHTLISMALVLLAASLLLYGLTHVIPGDPIRGLFGFQPPPPELLAELRARYGLDDPFYLQYFKFVRNAAQGDFGYSIRGARVRDLIGARLPVSARLVVGALLIQSVVGVFFGVLGALRRNTVTGWLIRAAAIVVVVVPIFVVGFLLLGWIGYGSSWLQPRGLKGWGSYVLPSIALAAGSTALTVRLAHTGLRGTLRQPFIAFAQALGLPHRRIVSAHALKASAAPLVTFLAASASQIIGGLIVIEVIFDIPGVGSLVIDSVVTKDHNVIVGVLMIAVVFSVVCSTTADLILPKIDPRIRTGPVSPPM
;
A
#
# COMPACT_ATOMS: atom_id res chain seq x y z
N MET A 1 15.83 -13.75 10.74
CA MET A 1 15.70 -12.47 11.45
C MET A 1 16.86 -11.51 11.19
N ARG A 2 18.13 -11.88 11.43
CA ARG A 2 19.28 -10.94 11.21
C ARG A 2 19.38 -10.47 9.75
N HIS A 3 19.27 -11.36 8.76
CA HIS A 3 19.27 -10.99 7.34
C HIS A 3 18.10 -10.09 6.96
N THR A 4 16.90 -10.35 7.48
CA THR A 4 15.71 -9.53 7.20
C THR A 4 15.87 -8.10 7.71
N LEU A 5 16.42 -7.92 8.93
CA LEU A 5 16.67 -6.59 9.49
C LEU A 5 17.76 -5.83 8.72
N ILE A 6 18.81 -6.52 8.28
CA ILE A 6 19.86 -5.91 7.44
C ILE A 6 19.27 -5.47 6.09
N SER A 7 18.50 -6.33 5.43
CA SER A 7 17.84 -5.99 4.16
C SER A 7 16.90 -4.80 4.33
N MET A 8 16.12 -4.76 5.41
CA MET A 8 15.25 -3.63 5.73
C MET A 8 16.05 -2.33 5.88
N ALA A 9 17.14 -2.34 6.63
CA ALA A 9 17.99 -1.16 6.82
C ALA A 9 18.63 -0.70 5.50
N LEU A 10 19.10 -1.63 4.66
CA LEU A 10 19.65 -1.31 3.35
C LEU A 10 18.63 -0.69 2.40
N VAL A 11 17.42 -1.23 2.36
CA VAL A 11 16.32 -0.67 1.53
C VAL A 11 15.95 0.73 2.01
N LEU A 12 15.83 0.94 3.32
CA LEU A 12 15.53 2.26 3.88
C LEU A 12 16.64 3.27 3.58
N LEU A 13 17.92 2.89 3.72
CA LEU A 13 19.04 3.75 3.38
C LEU A 13 19.09 4.06 1.88
N ALA A 14 18.93 3.06 1.02
CA ALA A 14 18.93 3.28 -0.42
C ALA A 14 17.76 4.19 -0.86
N ALA A 15 16.56 3.94 -0.35
CA ALA A 15 15.39 4.77 -0.64
C ALA A 15 15.55 6.20 -0.11
N SER A 16 16.07 6.38 1.11
CA SER A 16 16.33 7.71 1.67
C SER A 16 17.38 8.47 0.87
N LEU A 17 18.44 7.80 0.40
CA LEU A 17 19.47 8.41 -0.44
C LEU A 17 18.88 8.86 -1.78
N LEU A 18 18.06 8.02 -2.42
CA LEU A 18 17.39 8.36 -3.67
C LEU A 18 16.44 9.55 -3.50
N LEU A 19 15.58 9.51 -2.47
CA LEU A 19 14.62 10.58 -2.20
C LEU A 19 15.32 11.89 -1.86
N TYR A 20 16.37 11.85 -1.04
CA TYR A 20 17.15 13.01 -0.71
C TYR A 20 17.93 13.54 -1.93
N GLY A 21 18.53 12.65 -2.73
CA GLY A 21 19.21 13.01 -3.97
C GLY A 21 18.28 13.70 -4.97
N LEU A 22 17.03 13.25 -5.10
CA LEU A 22 16.04 13.87 -5.97
C LEU A 22 15.78 15.34 -5.59
N THR A 23 15.86 15.72 -4.32
CA THR A 23 15.70 17.13 -3.91
C THR A 23 16.78 18.04 -4.45
N HIS A 24 17.97 17.48 -4.72
CA HIS A 24 19.10 18.23 -5.29
C HIS A 24 19.05 18.32 -6.82
N VAL A 25 18.35 17.40 -7.48
CA VAL A 25 18.16 17.41 -8.94
C VAL A 25 17.05 18.35 -9.36
N ILE A 26 16.05 18.55 -8.50
CA ILE A 26 14.92 19.44 -8.79
C ILE A 26 15.44 20.90 -8.74
N PRO A 27 15.36 21.67 -9.84
CA PRO A 27 15.85 23.03 -9.85
C PRO A 27 15.02 23.94 -8.94
N GLY A 28 15.69 24.60 -8.00
CA GLY A 28 15.08 25.56 -7.07
C GLY A 28 15.86 25.64 -5.75
N ASP A 29 15.94 26.84 -5.20
CA ASP A 29 16.52 27.06 -3.87
C ASP A 29 15.40 26.83 -2.83
N PRO A 30 15.52 25.83 -1.94
CA PRO A 30 14.48 25.53 -0.94
C PRO A 30 14.16 26.74 -0.03
N ILE A 31 15.14 27.62 0.23
CA ILE A 31 14.91 28.83 1.02
C ILE A 31 14.11 29.86 0.22
N ARG A 32 14.39 30.03 -1.08
CA ARG A 32 13.60 30.97 -1.89
C ARG A 32 12.12 30.57 -1.95
N GLY A 33 11.81 29.28 -1.89
CA GLY A 33 10.44 28.79 -1.78
C GLY A 33 9.68 29.28 -0.55
N LEU A 34 10.39 29.55 0.56
CA LEU A 34 9.78 30.07 1.80
C LEU A 34 9.26 31.52 1.66
N PHE A 35 9.81 32.28 0.72
CA PHE A 35 9.49 33.69 0.52
C PHE A 35 8.52 33.94 -0.66
N GLY A 36 8.07 32.88 -1.35
CA GLY A 36 7.12 32.97 -2.46
C GLY A 36 7.65 33.80 -3.63
N PHE A 37 6.89 34.82 -4.04
CA PHE A 37 7.26 35.69 -5.17
C PHE A 37 8.21 36.84 -4.81
N GLN A 38 8.43 37.11 -3.52
CA GLN A 38 9.34 38.17 -3.08
C GLN A 38 10.69 37.57 -2.72
N PRO A 39 11.78 37.87 -3.45
CA PRO A 39 13.08 37.36 -3.10
C PRO A 39 13.53 37.94 -1.77
N PRO A 40 14.06 37.10 -0.84
CA PRO A 40 14.58 37.59 0.44
C PRO A 40 15.81 38.47 0.21
N PRO A 41 16.11 39.40 1.15
CA PRO A 41 17.37 40.13 1.14
C PRO A 41 18.56 39.15 1.08
N PRO A 42 19.62 39.48 0.31
CA PRO A 42 20.77 38.58 0.15
C PRO A 42 21.41 38.16 1.47
N GLU A 43 21.47 39.07 2.44
CA GLU A 43 22.02 38.79 3.78
C GLU A 43 21.19 37.74 4.54
N LEU A 44 19.87 37.87 4.53
CA LEU A 44 18.96 36.90 5.15
C LEU A 44 19.03 35.53 4.44
N LEU A 45 19.18 35.53 3.13
CA LEU A 45 19.36 34.29 2.36
C LEU A 45 20.65 33.56 2.78
N ALA A 46 21.76 34.30 2.92
CA ALA A 46 23.04 33.73 3.35
C ALA A 46 22.98 33.20 4.79
N GLU A 47 22.35 33.95 5.70
CA GLU A 47 22.15 33.52 7.10
C GLU A 47 21.32 32.22 7.18
N LEU A 48 20.22 32.16 6.45
CA LEU A 48 19.35 30.98 6.41
C LEU A 48 20.07 29.78 5.80
N ARG A 49 20.83 29.97 4.72
CA ARG A 49 21.65 28.89 4.11
C ARG A 49 22.65 28.31 5.10
N ALA A 50 23.38 29.18 5.81
CA ALA A 50 24.30 28.75 6.83
C ALA A 50 23.60 28.03 7.99
N ARG A 51 22.45 28.57 8.46
CA ARG A 51 21.65 27.98 9.55
C ARG A 51 21.09 26.60 9.22
N TYR A 52 20.65 26.40 7.97
CA TYR A 52 20.14 25.10 7.50
C TYR A 52 21.24 24.18 6.96
N GLY A 53 22.49 24.63 6.90
CA GLY A 53 23.64 23.86 6.44
C GLY A 53 23.53 23.47 4.96
N LEU A 54 22.92 24.33 4.13
CA LEU A 54 22.75 24.06 2.69
C LEU A 54 24.06 24.22 1.91
N ASP A 55 25.04 24.90 2.49
CA ASP A 55 26.37 25.05 1.94
C ASP A 55 27.33 23.92 2.37
N ASP A 56 26.87 23.01 3.23
CA ASP A 56 27.64 21.82 3.63
C ASP A 56 27.79 20.84 2.44
N PRO A 57 28.84 20.00 2.44
CA PRO A 57 28.94 18.91 1.46
C PRO A 57 27.73 17.96 1.52
N PHE A 58 27.32 17.44 0.38
CA PHE A 58 26.14 16.57 0.22
C PHE A 58 26.06 15.44 1.27
N TYR A 59 27.18 14.75 1.54
CA TYR A 59 27.21 13.64 2.50
C TYR A 59 26.89 14.10 3.93
N LEU A 60 27.26 15.32 4.31
CA LEU A 60 26.99 15.86 5.63
C LEU A 60 25.52 16.28 5.75
N GLN A 61 25.00 16.91 4.70
CA GLN A 61 23.56 17.24 4.61
C GLN A 61 22.71 15.97 4.67
N TYR A 62 23.06 14.91 3.93
CA TYR A 62 22.36 13.63 3.95
C TYR A 62 22.41 12.96 5.32
N PHE A 63 23.57 12.99 6.00
CA PHE A 63 23.67 12.43 7.35
C PHE A 63 22.77 13.17 8.35
N LYS A 64 22.74 14.51 8.30
CA LYS A 64 21.83 15.33 9.10
C LYS A 64 20.36 14.99 8.81
N PHE A 65 20.02 14.84 7.53
CA PHE A 65 18.68 14.44 7.11
C PHE A 65 18.28 13.07 7.69
N VAL A 66 19.10 12.05 7.54
CA VAL A 66 18.81 10.69 8.05
C VAL A 66 18.64 10.71 9.57
N ARG A 67 19.51 11.44 10.28
CA ARG A 67 19.42 11.60 11.74
C ARG A 67 18.11 12.24 12.16
N ASN A 68 17.70 13.32 11.51
CA ASN A 68 16.48 14.04 11.81
C ASN A 68 15.25 13.22 11.44
N ALA A 69 15.26 12.58 10.27
CA ALA A 69 14.19 11.69 9.82
C ALA A 69 13.97 10.50 10.77
N ALA A 70 15.06 9.94 11.34
CA ALA A 70 14.97 8.89 12.36
C ALA A 70 14.28 9.36 13.67
N GLN A 71 14.27 10.68 13.93
CA GLN A 71 13.54 11.30 15.03
C GLN A 71 12.14 11.78 14.64
N GLY A 72 11.73 11.54 13.38
CA GLY A 72 10.46 12.01 12.83
C GLY A 72 10.44 13.50 12.50
N ASP A 73 11.61 14.13 12.42
CA ASP A 73 11.72 15.53 12.02
C ASP A 73 12.12 15.62 10.54
N PHE A 74 11.16 16.06 9.71
CA PHE A 74 11.32 16.31 8.29
C PHE A 74 11.41 17.81 7.96
N GLY A 75 11.63 18.65 8.97
CA GLY A 75 11.72 20.10 8.82
C GLY A 75 10.35 20.79 8.70
N TYR A 76 10.36 21.94 8.04
CA TYR A 76 9.20 22.80 7.86
C TYR A 76 8.78 22.88 6.40
N SER A 77 7.46 22.92 6.20
CA SER A 77 6.82 23.25 4.93
C SER A 77 7.15 24.68 4.53
N ILE A 78 7.10 24.98 3.23
CA ILE A 78 7.16 26.36 2.70
C ILE A 78 6.11 27.29 3.30
N ARG A 79 5.05 26.74 3.91
CA ARG A 79 3.99 27.48 4.61
C ARG A 79 4.26 27.68 6.10
N GLY A 80 5.45 27.30 6.58
CA GLY A 80 5.87 27.45 7.96
C GLY A 80 5.35 26.40 8.96
N ALA A 81 4.54 25.45 8.51
CA ALA A 81 4.06 24.36 9.35
C ALA A 81 5.11 23.24 9.46
N ARG A 82 5.18 22.54 10.59
CA ARG A 82 6.04 21.34 10.71
C ARG A 82 5.51 20.22 9.83
N VAL A 83 6.38 19.61 9.04
CA VAL A 83 6.01 18.52 8.11
C VAL A 83 5.37 17.34 8.85
N ARG A 84 5.92 16.96 10.01
CA ARG A 84 5.37 15.87 10.81
C ARG A 84 3.93 16.14 11.26
N ASP A 85 3.56 17.38 11.55
CA ASP A 85 2.22 17.74 12.00
C ASP A 85 1.22 17.68 10.83
N LEU A 86 1.65 18.13 9.64
CA LEU A 86 0.87 18.00 8.40
C LEU A 86 0.59 16.53 8.07
N ILE A 87 1.60 15.68 8.18
CA ILE A 87 1.46 14.24 7.93
C ILE A 87 0.60 13.60 9.02
N GLY A 88 0.86 13.91 10.28
CA GLY A 88 0.13 13.38 11.43
C GLY A 88 -1.36 13.65 11.39
N ALA A 89 -1.77 14.82 10.91
CA ALA A 89 -3.17 15.18 10.72
C ALA A 89 -3.87 14.35 9.61
N ARG A 90 -3.14 13.98 8.54
CA ARG A 90 -3.69 13.29 7.36
C ARG A 90 -3.51 11.76 7.39
N LEU A 91 -2.51 11.27 8.11
CA LEU A 91 -2.19 9.84 8.19
C LEU A 91 -3.37 8.97 8.67
N PRO A 92 -4.17 9.35 9.70
CA PRO A 92 -5.31 8.55 10.13
C PRO A 92 -6.38 8.38 9.03
N VAL A 93 -6.54 9.37 8.15
CA VAL A 93 -7.48 9.33 7.03
C VAL A 93 -7.04 8.28 6.02
N SER A 94 -5.80 8.37 5.56
CA SER A 94 -5.21 7.40 4.64
C SER A 94 -5.15 5.99 5.22
N ALA A 95 -4.82 5.86 6.50
CA ALA A 95 -4.79 4.57 7.18
C ALA A 95 -6.17 3.88 7.18
N ARG A 96 -7.26 4.62 7.41
CA ARG A 96 -8.63 4.07 7.33
C ARG A 96 -8.96 3.57 5.93
N LEU A 97 -8.55 4.29 4.88
CA LEU A 97 -8.73 3.85 3.50
C LEU A 97 -7.96 2.56 3.20
N VAL A 98 -6.69 2.50 3.61
CA VAL A 98 -5.85 1.30 3.42
C VAL A 98 -6.43 0.10 4.18
N VAL A 99 -6.81 0.28 5.44
CA VAL A 99 -7.43 -0.78 6.24
C VAL A 99 -8.75 -1.22 5.62
N GLY A 100 -9.61 -0.29 5.20
CA GLY A 100 -10.85 -0.59 4.49
C GLY A 100 -10.61 -1.39 3.22
N ALA A 101 -9.64 -0.98 2.41
CA ALA A 101 -9.27 -1.68 1.19
C ALA A 101 -8.74 -3.11 1.46
N LEU A 102 -7.87 -3.28 2.46
CA LEU A 102 -7.35 -4.60 2.85
C LEU A 102 -8.44 -5.51 3.38
N LEU A 103 -9.41 -5.00 4.14
CA LEU A 103 -10.56 -5.75 4.61
C LEU A 103 -11.44 -6.20 3.44
N ILE A 104 -11.76 -5.30 2.50
CA ILE A 104 -12.53 -5.62 1.30
C ILE A 104 -11.79 -6.69 0.48
N GLN A 105 -10.51 -6.48 0.21
CA GLN A 105 -9.67 -7.45 -0.52
C GLN A 105 -9.70 -8.82 0.15
N SER A 106 -9.48 -8.88 1.45
CA SER A 106 -9.40 -10.14 2.20
C SER A 106 -10.73 -10.87 2.23
N VAL A 107 -11.81 -10.16 2.59
CA VAL A 107 -13.13 -10.78 2.75
C VAL A 107 -13.73 -11.11 1.40
N VAL A 108 -13.86 -10.11 0.52
CA VAL A 108 -14.53 -10.26 -0.78
C VAL A 108 -13.69 -11.13 -1.72
N GLY A 109 -12.37 -10.91 -1.75
CA GLY A 109 -11.46 -11.65 -2.62
C GLY A 109 -11.42 -13.14 -2.28
N VAL A 110 -11.27 -13.47 -1.00
CA VAL A 110 -11.27 -14.87 -0.56
C VAL A 110 -12.64 -15.51 -0.75
N PHE A 111 -13.72 -14.84 -0.37
CA PHE A 111 -15.07 -15.36 -0.50
C PHE A 111 -15.40 -15.72 -1.95
N PHE A 112 -15.23 -14.78 -2.89
CA PHE A 112 -15.52 -15.06 -4.30
C PHE A 112 -14.51 -16.01 -4.94
N GLY A 113 -13.26 -16.02 -4.51
CA GLY A 113 -12.27 -17.00 -4.96
C GLY A 113 -12.63 -18.42 -4.58
N VAL A 114 -13.02 -18.64 -3.33
CA VAL A 114 -13.50 -19.94 -2.83
C VAL A 114 -14.80 -20.34 -3.53
N LEU A 115 -15.77 -19.43 -3.60
CA LEU A 115 -17.05 -19.69 -4.27
C LEU A 115 -16.85 -20.08 -5.74
N GLY A 116 -15.99 -19.35 -6.46
CA GLY A 116 -15.64 -19.64 -7.85
C GLY A 116 -14.95 -21.00 -8.02
N ALA A 117 -14.10 -21.41 -7.06
CA ALA A 117 -13.43 -22.70 -7.06
C ALA A 117 -14.41 -23.87 -6.86
N LEU A 118 -15.35 -23.71 -5.93
CA LEU A 118 -16.36 -24.73 -5.62
C LEU A 118 -17.44 -24.84 -6.72
N ARG A 119 -17.80 -23.72 -7.35
CA ARG A 119 -18.82 -23.63 -8.41
C ARG A 119 -18.24 -23.59 -9.83
N ARG A 120 -17.10 -24.22 -10.06
CA ARG A 120 -16.36 -24.13 -11.33
C ARG A 120 -17.18 -24.39 -12.59
N ASN A 121 -17.98 -25.42 -12.56
CA ASN A 121 -18.74 -25.90 -13.73
C ASN A 121 -20.13 -25.25 -13.85
N THR A 122 -20.35 -24.15 -13.16
CA THR A 122 -21.59 -23.39 -13.17
C THR A 122 -21.38 -22.02 -13.84
N VAL A 123 -22.48 -21.43 -14.31
CA VAL A 123 -22.49 -20.05 -14.82
C VAL A 123 -21.93 -19.06 -13.78
N THR A 124 -22.28 -19.24 -12.51
CA THR A 124 -21.77 -18.41 -11.42
C THR A 124 -20.24 -18.46 -11.34
N GLY A 125 -19.65 -19.64 -11.40
CA GLY A 125 -18.19 -19.77 -11.37
C GLY A 125 -17.49 -19.14 -12.60
N TRP A 126 -18.14 -19.21 -13.76
CA TRP A 126 -17.67 -18.53 -14.96
C TRP A 126 -17.74 -17.01 -14.82
N LEU A 127 -18.88 -16.47 -14.35
CA LEU A 127 -19.06 -15.03 -14.13
C LEU A 127 -18.05 -14.47 -13.13
N ILE A 128 -17.79 -15.15 -12.00
CA ILE A 128 -16.79 -14.72 -11.03
C ILE A 128 -15.39 -14.58 -11.67
N ARG A 129 -14.98 -15.56 -12.48
CA ARG A 129 -13.68 -15.53 -13.16
C ARG A 129 -13.63 -14.42 -14.21
N ALA A 130 -14.69 -14.27 -15.02
CA ALA A 130 -14.76 -13.22 -16.03
C ALA A 130 -14.73 -11.84 -15.39
N ALA A 131 -15.50 -11.61 -14.33
CA ALA A 131 -15.49 -10.35 -13.57
C ALA A 131 -14.10 -10.04 -12.99
N ALA A 132 -13.42 -11.03 -12.39
CA ALA A 132 -12.07 -10.84 -11.88
C ALA A 132 -11.06 -10.48 -12.98
N ILE A 133 -11.19 -11.03 -14.19
CA ILE A 133 -10.32 -10.67 -15.32
C ILE A 133 -10.59 -9.23 -15.76
N VAL A 134 -11.87 -8.85 -15.91
CA VAL A 134 -12.25 -7.49 -16.30
C VAL A 134 -11.73 -6.45 -15.29
N VAL A 135 -11.96 -6.67 -13.99
CA VAL A 135 -11.56 -5.73 -12.95
C VAL A 135 -10.04 -5.55 -12.87
N VAL A 136 -9.24 -6.60 -13.11
CA VAL A 136 -7.76 -6.49 -13.11
C VAL A 136 -7.25 -5.60 -14.24
N VAL A 137 -7.91 -5.63 -15.40
CA VAL A 137 -7.48 -4.87 -16.58
C VAL A 137 -7.85 -3.38 -16.48
N VAL A 138 -8.92 -3.07 -15.75
CA VAL A 138 -9.40 -1.68 -15.61
C VAL A 138 -8.46 -0.89 -14.71
N PRO A 139 -7.88 0.24 -15.18
CA PRO A 139 -7.04 1.10 -14.34
C PRO A 139 -7.81 1.63 -13.11
N ILE A 140 -7.10 1.75 -11.99
CA ILE A 140 -7.69 2.15 -10.70
C ILE A 140 -8.45 3.48 -10.76
N PHE A 141 -7.95 4.46 -11.52
CA PHE A 141 -8.61 5.75 -11.67
C PHE A 141 -9.95 5.63 -12.41
N VAL A 142 -10.05 4.72 -13.39
CA VAL A 142 -11.32 4.45 -14.09
C VAL A 142 -12.34 3.86 -13.13
N VAL A 143 -11.93 2.88 -12.31
CA VAL A 143 -12.80 2.32 -11.26
C VAL A 143 -13.27 3.42 -10.31
N GLY A 144 -12.36 4.31 -9.87
CA GLY A 144 -12.68 5.43 -9.01
C GLY A 144 -13.73 6.36 -9.62
N PHE A 145 -13.55 6.79 -10.87
CA PHE A 145 -14.51 7.66 -11.57
C PHE A 145 -15.85 6.99 -11.83
N LEU A 146 -15.87 5.70 -12.20
CA LEU A 146 -17.13 4.95 -12.39
C LEU A 146 -17.92 4.83 -11.08
N LEU A 147 -17.26 4.49 -9.97
CA LEU A 147 -17.92 4.43 -8.66
C LEU A 147 -18.43 5.79 -8.21
N LEU A 148 -17.63 6.84 -8.41
CA LEU A 148 -18.02 8.20 -8.08
C LEU A 148 -19.23 8.66 -8.91
N GLY A 149 -19.19 8.44 -10.23
CA GLY A 149 -20.21 8.90 -11.16
C GLY A 149 -21.53 8.14 -11.07
N TRP A 150 -21.48 6.80 -11.00
CA TRP A 150 -22.69 5.98 -11.07
C TRP A 150 -23.33 5.71 -9.70
N ILE A 151 -22.54 5.58 -8.67
CA ILE A 151 -23.02 5.21 -7.33
C ILE A 151 -22.94 6.41 -6.38
N GLY A 152 -21.84 7.17 -6.42
CA GLY A 152 -21.59 8.25 -5.48
C GLY A 152 -22.64 9.36 -5.56
N TYR A 153 -22.91 9.88 -6.76
CA TYR A 153 -23.88 10.97 -6.95
C TYR A 153 -25.34 10.51 -6.79
N GLY A 154 -25.63 9.22 -6.92
CA GLY A 154 -26.96 8.66 -6.73
C GLY A 154 -27.33 8.36 -5.27
N SER A 155 -26.38 8.46 -4.35
CA SER A 155 -26.55 8.06 -2.96
C SER A 155 -26.28 9.19 -1.98
N SER A 156 -27.29 9.54 -1.19
CA SER A 156 -27.15 10.53 -0.10
C SER A 156 -26.29 10.02 1.06
N TRP A 157 -26.20 8.69 1.23
CA TRP A 157 -25.48 8.05 2.33
C TRP A 157 -23.97 7.88 2.05
N LEU A 158 -23.58 7.62 0.80
CA LEU A 158 -22.18 7.31 0.43
C LEU A 158 -21.28 8.55 0.29
N GLN A 159 -21.85 9.73 0.32
CA GLN A 159 -21.16 11.03 0.31
C GLN A 159 -19.95 11.03 -0.63
N PRO A 160 -20.16 11.31 -1.92
CA PRO A 160 -19.20 10.99 -2.98
C PRO A 160 -17.89 11.76 -2.93
N ARG A 161 -17.85 12.91 -2.25
CA ARG A 161 -16.65 13.76 -2.15
C ARG A 161 -16.46 14.33 -0.75
N GLY A 162 -15.21 14.41 -0.34
CA GLY A 162 -14.79 14.93 0.95
C GLY A 162 -15.12 13.98 2.12
N LEU A 163 -14.71 14.38 3.32
CA LEU A 163 -14.93 13.61 4.54
C LEU A 163 -16.09 14.21 5.35
N LYS A 164 -17.25 13.58 5.30
CA LYS A 164 -18.44 13.96 6.08
C LYS A 164 -18.90 12.88 7.04
N GLY A 165 -18.24 11.72 7.05
CA GLY A 165 -18.59 10.60 7.91
C GLY A 165 -18.00 9.26 7.42
N TRP A 166 -18.41 8.16 8.02
CA TRP A 166 -17.90 6.82 7.67
C TRP A 166 -18.27 6.39 6.25
N GLY A 167 -19.41 6.84 5.72
CA GLY A 167 -19.84 6.57 4.34
C GLY A 167 -18.86 7.08 3.29
N SER A 168 -18.14 8.16 3.59
CA SER A 168 -17.14 8.74 2.69
C SER A 168 -15.93 7.81 2.41
N TYR A 169 -15.69 6.80 3.26
CA TYR A 169 -14.60 5.85 3.07
C TYR A 169 -14.98 4.64 2.21
N VAL A 170 -16.26 4.34 2.03
CA VAL A 170 -16.73 3.09 1.41
C VAL A 170 -16.33 2.99 -0.05
N LEU A 171 -16.76 3.94 -0.88
CA LEU A 171 -16.45 3.93 -2.31
C LEU A 171 -14.95 4.04 -2.61
N PRO A 172 -14.18 4.95 -1.95
CA PRO A 172 -12.75 5.01 -2.12
C PRO A 172 -12.03 3.71 -1.74
N SER A 173 -12.44 3.06 -0.63
CA SER A 173 -11.85 1.78 -0.23
C SER A 173 -12.17 0.66 -1.23
N ILE A 174 -13.37 0.63 -1.82
CA ILE A 174 -13.74 -0.32 -2.88
C ILE A 174 -12.87 -0.07 -4.12
N ALA A 175 -12.74 1.19 -4.56
CA ALA A 175 -11.92 1.53 -5.71
C ALA A 175 -10.44 1.13 -5.49
N LEU A 176 -9.91 1.45 -4.31
CA LEU A 176 -8.54 1.16 -3.93
C LEU A 176 -8.26 -0.35 -3.87
N ALA A 177 -9.25 -1.14 -3.42
CA ALA A 177 -9.15 -2.59 -3.31
C ALA A 177 -9.40 -3.33 -4.64
N ALA A 178 -10.00 -2.73 -5.63
CA ALA A 178 -10.58 -3.42 -6.79
C ALA A 178 -9.60 -4.38 -7.48
N GLY A 179 -8.45 -3.89 -7.91
CA GLY A 179 -7.44 -4.69 -8.63
C GLY A 179 -6.87 -5.81 -7.76
N SER A 180 -6.48 -5.49 -6.52
CA SER A 180 -5.92 -6.48 -5.59
C SER A 180 -6.96 -7.52 -5.15
N THR A 181 -8.24 -7.14 -5.02
CA THR A 181 -9.35 -8.08 -4.78
C THR A 181 -9.51 -9.06 -5.93
N ALA A 182 -9.48 -8.59 -7.17
CA ALA A 182 -9.60 -9.44 -8.34
C ALA A 182 -8.43 -10.46 -8.45
N LEU A 183 -7.20 -10.03 -8.13
CA LEU A 183 -6.05 -10.93 -8.05
C LEU A 183 -6.19 -11.94 -6.91
N THR A 184 -6.72 -11.52 -5.75
CA THR A 184 -7.02 -12.40 -4.62
C THR A 184 -8.05 -13.47 -4.99
N VAL A 185 -9.12 -13.10 -5.71
CA VAL A 185 -10.12 -14.05 -6.24
C VAL A 185 -9.44 -15.12 -7.09
N ARG A 186 -8.56 -14.72 -8.01
CA ARG A 186 -7.85 -15.65 -8.89
C ARG A 186 -6.91 -16.56 -8.12
N LEU A 187 -6.15 -16.02 -7.19
CA LEU A 187 -5.19 -16.78 -6.38
C LEU A 187 -5.90 -17.78 -5.46
N ALA A 188 -6.95 -17.36 -4.76
CA ALA A 188 -7.76 -18.23 -3.91
C ALA A 188 -8.44 -19.34 -4.74
N HIS A 189 -8.98 -18.99 -5.92
CA HIS A 189 -9.59 -19.97 -6.84
C HIS A 189 -8.57 -21.02 -7.30
N THR A 190 -7.41 -20.61 -7.81
CA THR A 190 -6.40 -21.54 -8.35
C THR A 190 -5.75 -22.37 -7.24
N GLY A 191 -5.44 -21.76 -6.10
CA GLY A 191 -4.85 -22.43 -4.95
C GLY A 191 -5.77 -23.51 -4.37
N LEU A 192 -7.04 -23.16 -4.10
CA LEU A 192 -8.01 -24.13 -3.58
C LEU A 192 -8.23 -25.28 -4.56
N ARG A 193 -8.30 -25.00 -5.85
CA ARG A 193 -8.47 -26.04 -6.87
C ARG A 193 -7.27 -26.95 -6.99
N GLY A 194 -6.06 -26.41 -6.95
CA GLY A 194 -4.84 -27.20 -6.92
C GLY A 194 -4.82 -28.16 -5.72
N THR A 195 -5.19 -27.65 -4.57
CA THR A 195 -5.25 -28.44 -3.31
C THR A 195 -6.33 -29.53 -3.37
N LEU A 196 -7.52 -29.25 -3.91
CA LEU A 196 -8.60 -30.23 -4.02
C LEU A 196 -8.27 -31.42 -4.93
N ARG A 197 -7.22 -31.34 -5.74
CA ARG A 197 -6.72 -32.43 -6.62
C ARG A 197 -5.59 -33.25 -5.97
N GLN A 198 -5.14 -32.89 -4.78
CA GLN A 198 -4.04 -33.56 -4.12
C GLN A 198 -4.45 -34.95 -3.59
N PRO A 199 -3.53 -35.94 -3.55
CA PRO A 199 -3.82 -37.30 -3.11
C PRO A 199 -4.40 -37.40 -1.69
N PHE A 200 -3.99 -36.51 -0.77
CA PHE A 200 -4.52 -36.52 0.59
C PHE A 200 -6.01 -36.15 0.67
N ILE A 201 -6.52 -35.40 -0.31
CA ILE A 201 -7.95 -35.09 -0.41
C ILE A 201 -8.73 -36.34 -0.86
N ALA A 202 -8.20 -37.10 -1.83
CA ALA A 202 -8.79 -38.36 -2.26
C ALA A 202 -8.81 -39.37 -1.08
N PHE A 203 -7.74 -39.43 -0.30
CA PHE A 203 -7.70 -40.24 0.91
C PHE A 203 -8.73 -39.83 1.96
N ALA A 204 -8.89 -38.52 2.22
CA ALA A 204 -9.92 -37.99 3.12
C ALA A 204 -11.35 -38.33 2.64
N GLN A 205 -11.59 -38.34 1.33
CA GLN A 205 -12.86 -38.76 0.73
C GLN A 205 -13.11 -40.27 0.93
N ALA A 206 -12.07 -41.10 0.74
CA ALA A 206 -12.15 -42.55 0.95
C ALA A 206 -12.45 -42.92 2.42
N LEU A 207 -12.02 -42.08 3.37
CA LEU A 207 -12.37 -42.20 4.79
C LEU A 207 -13.79 -41.75 5.12
N GLY A 208 -14.59 -41.35 4.13
CA GLY A 208 -15.98 -40.93 4.33
C GLY A 208 -16.17 -39.54 4.94
N LEU A 209 -15.13 -38.68 4.96
CA LEU A 209 -15.26 -37.34 5.51
C LEU A 209 -16.22 -36.49 4.65
N PRO A 210 -17.13 -35.72 5.28
CA PRO A 210 -18.08 -34.90 4.54
C PRO A 210 -17.35 -33.78 3.77
N HIS A 211 -17.79 -33.49 2.55
CA HIS A 211 -17.16 -32.53 1.64
C HIS A 211 -16.91 -31.15 2.29
N ARG A 212 -17.86 -30.66 3.10
CA ARG A 212 -17.71 -29.40 3.84
C ARG A 212 -16.47 -29.42 4.75
N ARG A 213 -16.22 -30.52 5.47
CA ARG A 213 -15.09 -30.68 6.37
C ARG A 213 -13.77 -30.78 5.60
N ILE A 214 -13.79 -31.48 4.45
CA ILE A 214 -12.61 -31.56 3.55
C ILE A 214 -12.24 -30.15 3.06
N VAL A 215 -13.19 -29.35 2.61
CA VAL A 215 -12.93 -28.00 2.10
C VAL A 215 -12.44 -27.09 3.23
N SER A 216 -13.18 -26.98 4.35
CA SER A 216 -12.90 -25.98 5.39
C SER A 216 -11.69 -26.32 6.24
N ALA A 217 -11.50 -27.58 6.66
CA ALA A 217 -10.45 -27.97 7.58
C ALA A 217 -9.15 -28.39 6.89
N HIS A 218 -9.23 -28.91 5.66
CA HIS A 218 -8.06 -29.43 4.97
C HIS A 218 -7.66 -28.61 3.76
N ALA A 219 -8.55 -28.40 2.78
CA ALA A 219 -8.18 -27.77 1.53
C ALA A 219 -7.91 -26.28 1.65
N LEU A 220 -8.75 -25.52 2.35
CA LEU A 220 -8.54 -24.09 2.58
C LEU A 220 -7.26 -23.82 3.37
N LYS A 221 -7.03 -24.61 4.42
CA LYS A 221 -5.82 -24.45 5.23
C LYS A 221 -4.55 -24.74 4.43
N ALA A 222 -4.55 -25.79 3.61
CA ALA A 222 -3.41 -26.14 2.77
C ALA A 222 -3.17 -25.15 1.63
N SER A 223 -4.20 -24.44 1.15
CA SER A 223 -4.09 -23.42 0.10
C SER A 223 -3.85 -22.00 0.63
N ALA A 224 -3.80 -21.81 1.96
CA ALA A 224 -3.77 -20.47 2.55
C ALA A 224 -2.42 -19.75 2.42
N ALA A 225 -1.29 -20.47 2.45
CA ALA A 225 0.03 -19.86 2.51
C ALA A 225 0.31 -18.86 1.37
N PRO A 226 0.15 -19.19 0.07
CA PRO A 226 0.37 -18.23 -1.01
C PRO A 226 -0.60 -17.06 -0.94
N LEU A 227 -1.82 -17.29 -0.46
CA LEU A 227 -2.85 -16.27 -0.34
C LEU A 227 -2.49 -15.24 0.73
N VAL A 228 -2.06 -15.68 1.91
CA VAL A 228 -1.64 -14.79 3.01
C VAL A 228 -0.41 -13.98 2.61
N THR A 229 0.55 -14.60 1.93
CA THR A 229 1.72 -13.89 1.38
C THR A 229 1.30 -12.78 0.43
N PHE A 230 0.37 -13.07 -0.47
CA PHE A 230 -0.14 -12.07 -1.42
C PHE A 230 -0.90 -10.94 -0.72
N LEU A 231 -1.76 -11.25 0.26
CA LEU A 231 -2.50 -10.25 1.04
C LEU A 231 -1.55 -9.30 1.77
N ALA A 232 -0.48 -9.81 2.33
CA ALA A 232 0.52 -8.99 3.00
C ALA A 232 1.34 -8.13 2.02
N ALA A 233 1.74 -8.69 0.88
CA ALA A 233 2.47 -7.95 -0.16
C ALA A 233 1.60 -6.87 -0.82
N SER A 234 0.29 -7.10 -0.98
CA SER A 234 -0.63 -6.16 -1.61
C SER A 234 -0.83 -4.87 -0.81
N ALA A 235 -0.55 -4.85 0.49
CA ALA A 235 -0.60 -3.64 1.29
C ALA A 235 0.29 -2.52 0.73
N SER A 236 1.49 -2.86 0.24
CA SER A 236 2.40 -1.90 -0.40
C SER A 236 1.86 -1.38 -1.74
N GLN A 237 1.18 -2.22 -2.52
CA GLN A 237 0.57 -1.82 -3.80
C GLN A 237 -0.62 -0.88 -3.58
N ILE A 238 -1.41 -1.12 -2.53
CA ILE A 238 -2.56 -0.29 -2.14
C ILE A 238 -2.10 1.15 -1.84
N ILE A 239 -0.95 1.33 -1.19
CA ILE A 239 -0.39 2.67 -0.92
C ILE A 239 -0.08 3.42 -2.22
N GLY A 240 0.46 2.73 -3.23
CA GLY A 240 0.70 3.35 -4.54
C GLY A 240 -0.56 3.89 -5.21
N GLY A 241 -1.70 3.21 -5.03
CA GLY A 241 -3.01 3.65 -5.52
C GLY A 241 -3.67 4.75 -4.70
N LEU A 242 -3.22 4.97 -3.46
CA LEU A 242 -3.85 5.88 -2.50
C LEU A 242 -3.88 7.32 -3.00
N ILE A 243 -2.77 7.79 -3.59
CA ILE A 243 -2.65 9.14 -4.15
C ILE A 243 -3.77 9.42 -5.14
N VAL A 244 -3.98 8.50 -6.08
CA VAL A 244 -4.98 8.65 -7.15
C VAL A 244 -6.40 8.67 -6.58
N ILE A 245 -6.69 7.78 -5.66
CA ILE A 245 -8.04 7.64 -5.08
C ILE A 245 -8.36 8.82 -4.17
N GLU A 246 -7.43 9.29 -3.35
CA GLU A 246 -7.66 10.45 -2.50
C GLU A 246 -7.96 11.72 -3.31
N VAL A 247 -7.26 11.91 -4.44
CA VAL A 247 -7.52 13.05 -5.34
C VAL A 247 -8.88 12.94 -6.01
N ILE A 248 -9.26 11.76 -6.53
CA ILE A 248 -10.55 11.55 -7.21
C ILE A 248 -11.73 11.81 -6.28
N PHE A 249 -11.65 11.34 -5.04
CA PHE A 249 -12.71 11.47 -4.05
C PHE A 249 -12.59 12.72 -3.17
N ASP A 250 -11.62 13.59 -3.44
CA ASP A 250 -11.35 14.82 -2.66
C ASP A 250 -11.19 14.54 -1.16
N ILE A 251 -10.37 13.54 -0.84
CA ILE A 251 -10.11 13.13 0.52
C ILE A 251 -8.78 13.74 0.99
N PRO A 252 -8.78 14.46 2.13
CA PRO A 252 -7.57 15.11 2.66
C PRO A 252 -6.67 14.08 3.36
N GLY A 253 -6.05 13.19 2.59
CA GLY A 253 -5.12 12.20 3.06
C GLY A 253 -3.66 12.54 2.77
N VAL A 254 -2.78 11.56 3.02
CA VAL A 254 -1.32 11.71 2.81
C VAL A 254 -0.98 11.74 1.33
N GLY A 255 -1.70 11.01 0.49
CA GLY A 255 -1.51 11.00 -0.96
C GLY A 255 -1.91 12.34 -1.60
N SER A 256 -3.04 12.93 -1.19
CA SER A 256 -3.43 14.27 -1.65
C SER A 256 -2.42 15.34 -1.21
N LEU A 257 -1.82 15.17 -0.01
CA LEU A 257 -0.76 16.05 0.48
C LEU A 257 0.48 16.04 -0.43
N VAL A 258 0.84 14.87 -0.99
CA VAL A 258 1.95 14.78 -1.97
C VAL A 258 1.65 15.62 -3.19
N ILE A 259 0.46 15.48 -3.79
CA ILE A 259 0.08 16.23 -4.99
C ILE A 259 0.09 17.74 -4.73
N ASP A 260 -0.52 18.18 -3.62
CA ASP A 260 -0.51 19.59 -3.21
C ASP A 260 0.94 20.12 -3.08
N SER A 261 1.82 19.28 -2.50
CA SER A 261 3.23 19.65 -2.27
C SER A 261 4.05 19.65 -3.56
N VAL A 262 3.75 18.79 -4.51
CA VAL A 262 4.38 18.81 -5.85
C VAL A 262 4.01 20.10 -6.59
N VAL A 263 2.74 20.48 -6.59
CA VAL A 263 2.26 21.71 -7.23
C VAL A 263 2.89 22.95 -6.60
N THR A 264 3.02 22.96 -5.27
CA THR A 264 3.63 24.08 -4.53
C THR A 264 5.15 23.99 -4.43
N LYS A 265 5.79 22.92 -4.95
CA LYS A 265 7.23 22.66 -4.86
C LYS A 265 7.75 22.56 -3.43
N ASP A 266 6.93 22.02 -2.51
CA ASP A 266 7.29 21.82 -1.11
C ASP A 266 8.10 20.53 -0.92
N HIS A 267 9.41 20.62 -1.15
CA HIS A 267 10.32 19.48 -1.15
C HIS A 267 10.33 18.73 0.19
N ASN A 268 10.29 19.45 1.31
CA ASN A 268 10.33 18.82 2.64
C ASN A 268 9.11 17.95 2.89
N VAL A 269 7.92 18.41 2.49
CA VAL A 269 6.69 17.63 2.61
C VAL A 269 6.71 16.42 1.68
N ILE A 270 7.15 16.60 0.42
CA ILE A 270 7.26 15.50 -0.55
C ILE A 270 8.15 14.39 0.02
N VAL A 271 9.37 14.74 0.45
CA VAL A 271 10.33 13.76 0.98
C VAL A 271 9.80 13.12 2.27
N GLY A 272 9.23 13.91 3.18
CA GLY A 272 8.66 13.39 4.43
C GLY A 272 7.56 12.36 4.19
N VAL A 273 6.63 12.64 3.28
CA VAL A 273 5.54 11.72 2.94
C VAL A 273 6.07 10.47 2.25
N LEU A 274 6.96 10.61 1.26
CA LEU A 274 7.53 9.46 0.54
C LEU A 274 8.35 8.57 1.48
N MET A 275 9.10 9.16 2.43
CA MET A 275 9.82 8.39 3.45
C MET A 275 8.87 7.57 4.32
N ILE A 276 7.77 8.14 4.78
CA ILE A 276 6.76 7.40 5.55
C ILE A 276 6.14 6.28 4.72
N ALA A 277 5.84 6.52 3.44
CA ALA A 277 5.33 5.48 2.54
C ALA A 277 6.32 4.33 2.36
N VAL A 278 7.62 4.63 2.22
CA VAL A 278 8.69 3.61 2.14
C VAL A 278 8.80 2.84 3.46
N VAL A 279 8.84 3.53 4.60
CA VAL A 279 8.90 2.87 5.93
C VAL A 279 7.71 1.94 6.10
N PHE A 280 6.50 2.40 5.78
CA PHE A 280 5.30 1.57 5.88
C PHE A 280 5.37 0.35 4.94
N SER A 281 5.80 0.53 3.70
CA SER A 281 5.97 -0.56 2.73
C SER A 281 6.97 -1.62 3.23
N VAL A 282 8.10 -1.17 3.75
CA VAL A 282 9.14 -2.05 4.31
C VAL A 282 8.63 -2.79 5.56
N VAL A 283 7.90 -2.11 6.45
CA VAL A 283 7.28 -2.73 7.63
C VAL A 283 6.25 -3.77 7.22
N CYS A 284 5.37 -3.48 6.26
CA CYS A 284 4.40 -4.44 5.75
C CYS A 284 5.07 -5.68 5.14
N SER A 285 6.08 -5.49 4.29
CA SER A 285 6.82 -6.60 3.67
C SER A 285 7.55 -7.45 4.72
N THR A 286 8.22 -6.80 5.67
CA THR A 286 8.94 -7.49 6.75
C THR A 286 7.98 -8.27 7.65
N THR A 287 6.82 -7.68 7.96
CA THR A 287 5.77 -8.34 8.75
C THR A 287 5.26 -9.58 8.02
N ALA A 288 5.07 -9.50 6.70
CA ALA A 288 4.71 -10.63 5.86
C ALA A 288 5.75 -11.76 5.96
N ASP A 289 7.03 -11.43 5.81
CA ASP A 289 8.14 -12.38 5.87
C ASP A 289 8.25 -13.06 7.25
N LEU A 290 7.92 -12.37 8.33
CA LEU A 290 7.94 -12.89 9.68
C LEU A 290 6.73 -13.77 10.01
N ILE A 291 5.57 -13.48 9.42
CA ILE A 291 4.35 -14.25 9.65
C ILE A 291 4.33 -15.52 8.78
N LEU A 292 4.87 -15.46 7.57
CA LEU A 292 4.85 -16.55 6.60
C LEU A 292 5.38 -17.89 7.15
N PRO A 293 6.54 -17.98 7.84
CA PRO A 293 7.04 -19.22 8.41
C PRO A 293 6.21 -19.79 9.57
N LYS A 294 5.33 -18.97 10.15
CA LYS A 294 4.38 -19.43 11.21
C LYS A 294 3.15 -20.07 10.60
N ILE A 295 2.75 -19.64 9.40
CA ILE A 295 1.58 -20.14 8.68
C ILE A 295 1.95 -21.39 7.88
N ASP A 296 3.10 -21.39 7.22
CA ASP A 296 3.62 -22.55 6.49
C ASP A 296 5.03 -22.92 6.98
N PRO A 297 5.14 -23.91 7.90
CA PRO A 297 6.43 -24.37 8.41
C PRO A 297 7.35 -24.96 7.32
N ARG A 298 6.81 -25.34 6.16
CA ARG A 298 7.58 -25.94 5.05
C ARG A 298 8.55 -24.95 4.40
N ILE A 299 8.32 -23.66 4.54
CA ILE A 299 9.19 -22.60 4.02
C ILE A 299 10.49 -22.50 4.85
N ARG A 300 10.52 -23.02 6.09
CA ARG A 300 11.71 -23.05 6.95
C ARG A 300 12.77 -24.07 6.51
N THR A 301 12.37 -25.10 5.84
CA THR A 301 13.29 -26.07 5.24
C THR A 301 13.56 -25.61 3.83
N GLY A 302 14.75 -25.06 3.57
CA GLY A 302 15.24 -24.74 2.23
C GLY A 302 15.04 -25.91 1.25
N PRO A 303 15.27 -25.71 -0.06
CA PRO A 303 15.00 -26.77 -1.03
C PRO A 303 15.68 -28.07 -0.57
N VAL A 304 14.84 -29.07 -0.29
CA VAL A 304 15.33 -30.45 -0.09
C VAL A 304 15.99 -30.82 -1.42
N SER A 305 17.31 -30.87 -1.42
CA SER A 305 18.04 -31.40 -2.56
C SER A 305 17.42 -32.78 -2.88
N PRO A 306 17.05 -33.05 -4.14
CA PRO A 306 16.56 -34.36 -4.49
C PRO A 306 17.61 -35.39 -4.12
N PRO A 307 17.26 -36.53 -3.57
CA PRO A 307 18.21 -37.62 -3.36
C PRO A 307 18.82 -38.00 -4.71
N MET A 308 20.17 -38.06 -4.76
CA MET A 308 20.92 -38.52 -5.91
C MET A 308 20.54 -39.96 -6.24
#